data_ac368ea6c711a6127ac4b10213d70f69
#
_entry.id   ac368ea6c711a6127ac4b10213d70f69
#
_cell.length_a   1.000
_cell.length_b   1.000
_cell.length_c   1.000
_cell.angle_alpha   90.00
_cell.angle_beta   90.00
_cell.angle_gamma   90.00
#
_symmetry.space_group_name_H-M   'P 1'
#
loop_
_entity.id
_entity.type
_entity.pdbx_description
1 polymer ?
#
loop_
_entity_poly.entity_id
_entity_poly.type
_entity_poly.pdbx_seq_one_letter_code
_entity_poly.pdbx_strand_id
1 'polypeptide(L)'
;MARLKYTFIDTESWWDRDLHRAYQHLDPATEHRRIGCRRIGVAAALDVEIDDEGRISVGAVASWTALDLGGEREVVSRLFDHLRQREDRIVVTYGGIATDVQILTLAAMQYGLRLPPHLLDLPGRKGPRWHLDLALMLKGGGRTFHHLSEVALRIGIPLKLLEDKKWVDAPASAGAWDQVRAHCEKDCIVTASAMIAWRCVQGHDALRLEPALLGLFAGVLRSRSEESYGGLLQAYQVSLEQRISSAWAEAA
;
A
#
# COMPACT_ATOMS: atom_id res chain seq x y z
N MET A 1 3.53 -5.97 -25.30
CA MET A 1 4.34 -5.50 -24.14
C MET A 1 4.48 -6.61 -23.12
N ALA A 2 5.49 -6.60 -22.26
CA ALA A 2 5.57 -7.61 -21.21
C ALA A 2 4.53 -7.32 -20.11
N ARG A 3 3.89 -8.39 -19.59
CA ARG A 3 2.97 -8.34 -18.44
C ARG A 3 3.64 -7.62 -17.26
N LEU A 4 2.98 -6.61 -16.70
CA LEU A 4 3.46 -5.88 -15.54
C LEU A 4 2.90 -6.50 -14.26
N LYS A 5 3.77 -6.84 -13.32
CA LYS A 5 3.40 -7.46 -12.06
C LYS A 5 3.81 -6.57 -10.89
N TYR A 6 2.86 -6.27 -10.03
CA TYR A 6 3.05 -5.42 -8.87
C TYR A 6 2.60 -6.11 -7.58
N THR A 7 3.27 -5.80 -6.49
CA THR A 7 2.79 -6.03 -5.13
C THR A 7 2.79 -4.69 -4.40
N PHE A 8 1.61 -4.18 -4.11
CA PHE A 8 1.41 -2.98 -3.32
C PHE A 8 1.49 -3.35 -1.86
N ILE A 9 2.28 -2.62 -1.07
CA ILE A 9 2.39 -2.85 0.37
C ILE A 9 2.16 -1.55 1.13
N ASP A 10 1.59 -1.70 2.31
CA ASP A 10 1.42 -0.64 3.30
C ASP A 10 1.64 -1.20 4.70
N THR A 11 2.01 -0.36 5.67
CA THR A 11 2.15 -0.75 7.07
C THR A 11 1.58 0.30 8.01
N GLU A 12 0.90 -0.16 9.07
CA GLU A 12 0.48 0.68 10.15
C GLU A 12 1.36 0.46 11.39
N SER A 13 1.84 1.55 11.94
CA SER A 13 2.79 1.53 13.04
C SER A 13 2.45 2.57 14.10
N TRP A 14 2.78 2.28 15.34
CA TRP A 14 2.58 3.16 16.49
C TRP A 14 3.85 3.31 17.33
N TRP A 15 3.78 4.20 18.30
CA TRP A 15 4.90 4.48 19.19
C TRP A 15 5.09 3.38 20.22
N ASP A 16 6.32 2.85 20.28
CA ASP A 16 6.82 2.13 21.44
C ASP A 16 7.22 3.14 22.50
N ARG A 17 6.40 3.22 23.55
CA ARG A 17 6.60 4.18 24.63
C ARG A 17 7.87 3.91 25.45
N ASP A 18 8.23 2.63 25.60
CA ASP A 18 9.39 2.25 26.39
C ASP A 18 10.69 2.54 25.62
N LEU A 19 10.71 2.23 24.33
CA LEU A 19 11.82 2.58 23.45
C LEU A 19 11.99 4.10 23.34
N HIS A 20 10.90 4.83 23.26
CA HIS A 20 10.94 6.30 23.21
C HIS A 20 11.46 6.88 24.54
N ARG A 21 11.02 6.38 25.69
CA ARG A 21 11.57 6.80 26.99
C ARG A 21 13.07 6.50 27.12
N ALA A 22 13.51 5.32 26.69
CA ALA A 22 14.92 4.96 26.68
C ALA A 22 15.73 5.94 25.81
N TYR A 23 15.20 6.32 24.65
CA TYR A 23 15.84 7.33 23.79
C TYR A 23 15.91 8.72 24.46
N GLN A 24 14.84 9.15 25.14
CA GLN A 24 14.83 10.43 25.87
C GLN A 24 15.87 10.50 27.00
N HIS A 25 16.27 9.38 27.59
CA HIS A 25 17.39 9.35 28.54
C HIS A 25 18.74 9.69 27.87
N LEU A 26 18.90 9.37 26.59
CA LEU A 26 20.11 9.68 25.81
C LEU A 26 20.08 11.10 25.24
N ASP A 27 18.90 11.60 24.91
CA ASP A 27 18.69 12.93 24.33
C ASP A 27 17.46 13.61 24.98
N PRO A 28 17.62 14.18 26.20
CA PRO A 28 16.52 14.80 26.94
C PRO A 28 15.87 16.01 26.23
N ALA A 29 16.61 16.64 25.31
CA ALA A 29 16.10 17.78 24.52
C ALA A 29 15.20 17.35 23.36
N THR A 30 15.05 16.04 23.09
CA THR A 30 14.21 15.54 22.03
C THR A 30 12.74 15.65 22.40
N GLU A 31 12.06 16.66 21.86
CA GLU A 31 10.60 16.80 21.93
C GLU A 31 9.89 15.97 20.85
N HIS A 32 10.58 15.66 19.76
CA HIS A 32 10.00 15.02 18.59
C HIS A 32 10.04 13.49 18.69
N ARG A 33 8.95 12.89 18.30
CA ARG A 33 8.83 11.44 18.15
C ARG A 33 9.71 10.97 16.99
N ARG A 34 10.65 10.04 17.25
CA ARG A 34 11.59 9.51 16.25
C ARG A 34 11.05 8.27 15.58
N ILE A 35 11.23 8.15 14.27
CA ILE A 35 10.78 6.99 13.50
C ILE A 35 11.35 5.66 14.03
N GLY A 36 12.58 5.67 14.56
CA GLY A 36 13.21 4.51 15.17
C GLY A 36 12.53 3.97 16.43
N CYS A 37 11.60 4.74 17.02
CA CYS A 37 10.79 4.29 18.16
C CYS A 37 9.40 3.79 17.74
N ARG A 38 9.17 3.54 16.46
CA ARG A 38 7.90 2.98 15.97
C ARG A 38 7.99 1.46 15.86
N ARG A 39 6.84 0.82 16.03
CA ARG A 39 6.65 -0.62 15.84
C ARG A 39 5.54 -0.89 14.86
N ILE A 40 5.76 -1.84 13.97
CA ILE A 40 4.74 -2.30 13.02
C ILE A 40 3.75 -3.19 13.75
N GLY A 41 2.48 -2.85 13.63
CA GLY A 41 1.41 -3.66 14.17
C GLY A 41 0.54 -4.30 13.11
N VAL A 42 0.47 -3.70 11.93
CA VAL A 42 -0.26 -4.25 10.79
C VAL A 42 0.58 -4.08 9.53
N ALA A 43 0.53 -5.07 8.66
CA ALA A 43 1.03 -4.99 7.30
C ALA A 43 -0.01 -5.54 6.33
N ALA A 44 -0.11 -4.96 5.15
CA ALA A 44 -0.96 -5.44 4.07
C ALA A 44 -0.19 -5.55 2.76
N ALA A 45 -0.65 -6.43 1.88
CA ALA A 45 -0.13 -6.61 0.54
C ALA A 45 -1.26 -6.90 -0.45
N LEU A 46 -1.18 -6.31 -1.63
CA LEU A 46 -2.13 -6.50 -2.74
C LEU A 46 -1.35 -6.82 -4.02
N ASP A 47 -1.56 -7.99 -4.57
CA ASP A 47 -0.96 -8.43 -5.82
C ASP A 47 -1.83 -8.05 -7.02
N VAL A 48 -1.27 -7.32 -7.99
CA VAL A 48 -1.95 -6.89 -9.22
C VAL A 48 -1.09 -7.20 -10.43
N GLU A 49 -1.71 -7.65 -11.50
CA GLU A 49 -1.08 -7.82 -12.82
C GLU A 49 -1.84 -7.01 -13.86
N ILE A 50 -1.10 -6.43 -14.79
CA ILE A 50 -1.61 -5.73 -15.97
C ILE A 50 -1.10 -6.51 -17.18
N ASP A 51 -2.00 -7.06 -17.98
CA ASP A 51 -1.64 -7.80 -19.20
C ASP A 51 -1.40 -6.87 -20.39
N ASP A 52 -1.06 -7.46 -21.52
CA ASP A 52 -0.74 -6.74 -22.76
C ASP A 52 -1.94 -6.00 -23.35
N GLU A 53 -3.16 -6.43 -23.03
CA GLU A 53 -4.40 -5.78 -23.42
C GLU A 53 -4.89 -4.73 -22.40
N GLY A 54 -4.13 -4.47 -21.33
CA GLY A 54 -4.47 -3.52 -20.28
C GLY A 54 -5.52 -4.04 -19.27
N ARG A 55 -5.80 -5.35 -19.28
CA ARG A 55 -6.72 -5.95 -18.30
C ARG A 55 -6.04 -6.14 -16.96
N ILE A 56 -6.77 -5.85 -15.90
CA ILE A 56 -6.30 -6.01 -14.53
C ILE A 56 -6.72 -7.37 -13.98
N SER A 57 -5.77 -8.08 -13.40
CA SER A 57 -6.04 -9.24 -12.56
C SER A 57 -5.49 -9.01 -11.16
N VAL A 58 -6.31 -9.30 -10.16
CA VAL A 58 -5.94 -9.26 -8.74
C VAL A 58 -5.65 -10.67 -8.28
N GLY A 59 -4.47 -10.86 -7.72
CA GLY A 59 -4.03 -12.10 -7.10
C GLY A 59 -4.40 -12.15 -5.61
N ALA A 60 -3.39 -12.22 -4.74
CA ALA A 60 -3.63 -12.22 -3.31
C ALA A 60 -3.92 -10.80 -2.78
N VAL A 61 -4.89 -10.70 -1.87
CA VAL A 61 -5.01 -9.63 -0.90
C VAL A 61 -4.69 -10.25 0.45
N ALA A 62 -3.61 -9.85 1.08
CA ALA A 62 -3.14 -10.43 2.34
C ALA A 62 -2.89 -9.33 3.36
N SER A 63 -3.16 -9.61 4.63
CA SER A 63 -2.85 -8.72 5.73
C SER A 63 -2.53 -9.51 6.99
N TRP A 64 -1.75 -8.92 7.86
CA TRP A 64 -1.25 -9.53 9.08
C TRP A 64 -1.30 -8.51 10.20
N THR A 65 -1.77 -8.92 11.37
CA THR A 65 -1.84 -8.07 12.57
C THR A 65 -0.97 -8.65 13.68
N ALA A 66 -0.41 -7.77 14.51
CA ALA A 66 0.33 -8.20 15.69
C ALA A 66 -0.58 -8.85 16.73
N LEU A 67 -1.90 -8.56 16.70
CA LEU A 67 -2.89 -9.23 17.53
C LEU A 67 -2.97 -10.72 17.20
N ASP A 68 -3.11 -11.06 15.92
CA ASP A 68 -3.32 -12.44 15.47
C ASP A 68 -2.04 -13.27 15.52
N LEU A 69 -0.89 -12.62 15.29
CA LEU A 69 0.39 -13.29 15.15
C LEU A 69 1.28 -13.22 16.40
N GLY A 70 0.87 -12.46 17.41
CA GLY A 70 1.59 -12.37 18.69
C GLY A 70 2.70 -11.29 18.72
N GLY A 71 2.91 -10.51 17.64
CA GLY A 71 3.85 -9.39 17.70
C GLY A 71 4.39 -8.91 16.35
N GLU A 72 5.20 -7.86 16.43
CA GLU A 72 5.82 -7.21 15.26
C GLU A 72 6.68 -8.15 14.42
N ARG A 73 7.51 -8.99 15.10
CA ARG A 73 8.43 -9.91 14.43
C ARG A 73 7.70 -10.81 13.43
N GLU A 74 6.58 -11.37 13.86
CA GLU A 74 5.77 -12.29 13.08
C GLU A 74 5.07 -11.57 11.93
N VAL A 75 4.56 -10.36 12.13
CA VAL A 75 3.98 -9.52 11.08
C VAL A 75 5.01 -9.23 9.99
N VAL A 76 6.20 -8.75 10.39
CA VAL A 76 7.30 -8.44 9.46
C VAL A 76 7.78 -9.69 8.73
N SER A 77 7.91 -10.82 9.44
CA SER A 77 8.31 -12.10 8.84
C SER A 77 7.32 -12.54 7.77
N ARG A 78 6.01 -12.48 8.05
CA ARG A 78 4.96 -12.85 7.09
C ARG A 78 4.95 -11.95 5.86
N LEU A 79 5.10 -10.64 6.02
CA LEU A 79 5.23 -9.73 4.89
C LEU A 79 6.47 -10.06 4.05
N PHE A 80 7.61 -10.31 4.69
CA PHE A 80 8.85 -10.64 3.98
C PHE A 80 8.75 -11.97 3.24
N ASP A 81 8.10 -12.98 3.82
CA ASP A 81 7.86 -14.27 3.15
C ASP A 81 6.92 -14.11 1.95
N HIS A 82 5.87 -13.29 2.09
CA HIS A 82 4.98 -12.95 0.97
C HIS A 82 5.76 -12.32 -0.19
N LEU A 83 6.66 -11.37 0.10
CA LEU A 83 7.48 -10.71 -0.91
C LEU A 83 8.50 -11.67 -1.55
N ARG A 84 9.17 -12.54 -0.77
CA ARG A 84 10.11 -13.54 -1.31
C ARG A 84 9.46 -14.52 -2.29
N GLN A 85 8.21 -14.88 -2.06
CA GLN A 85 7.44 -15.74 -2.97
C GLN A 85 7.05 -15.02 -4.27
N ARG A 86 7.35 -13.73 -4.41
CA ARG A 86 6.93 -12.82 -5.50
C ARG A 86 8.08 -12.00 -6.06
N GLU A 87 9.24 -12.62 -6.18
CA GLU A 87 10.48 -11.93 -6.62
C GLU A 87 10.39 -11.35 -8.03
N ASP A 88 9.47 -11.83 -8.85
CA ASP A 88 9.21 -11.36 -10.21
C ASP A 88 8.32 -10.11 -10.29
N ARG A 89 7.87 -9.57 -9.14
CA ARG A 89 7.01 -8.40 -9.05
C ARG A 89 7.79 -7.15 -8.64
N ILE A 90 7.26 -6.00 -9.02
CA ILE A 90 7.72 -4.71 -8.49
C ILE A 90 6.92 -4.41 -7.23
N VAL A 91 7.60 -4.24 -6.11
CA VAL A 91 6.96 -3.74 -4.88
C VAL A 91 6.66 -2.25 -5.06
N VAL A 92 5.46 -1.84 -4.70
CA VAL A 92 5.03 -0.44 -4.78
C VAL A 92 4.58 0.03 -3.41
N THR A 93 5.08 1.20 -3.01
CA THR A 93 4.62 1.94 -1.82
C THR A 93 4.18 3.34 -2.20
N TYR A 94 3.50 4.02 -1.27
CA TYR A 94 3.23 5.45 -1.38
C TYR A 94 3.89 6.20 -0.22
N GLY A 95 5.05 6.83 -0.46
CA GLY A 95 5.85 7.48 0.58
C GLY A 95 6.60 6.51 1.50
N GLY A 96 6.58 5.21 1.18
CA GLY A 96 7.11 4.16 2.05
C GLY A 96 8.63 4.20 2.22
N ILE A 97 9.39 4.76 1.29
CA ILE A 97 10.85 4.95 1.47
C ILE A 97 11.14 5.84 2.68
N ALA A 98 10.29 6.85 2.91
CA ALA A 98 10.46 7.78 4.02
C ALA A 98 9.94 7.24 5.37
N THR A 99 9.10 6.20 5.36
CA THR A 99 8.43 5.66 6.55
C THR A 99 8.52 4.13 6.64
N ASP A 100 7.69 3.40 5.91
CA ASP A 100 7.48 1.95 6.05
C ASP A 100 8.78 1.16 5.89
N VAL A 101 9.54 1.43 4.82
CA VAL A 101 10.79 0.72 4.52
C VAL A 101 11.83 0.95 5.62
N GLN A 102 11.87 2.16 6.21
CA GLN A 102 12.78 2.43 7.32
C GLN A 102 12.39 1.63 8.57
N ILE A 103 11.09 1.61 8.93
CA ILE A 103 10.62 0.87 10.10
C ILE A 103 10.78 -0.64 9.87
N LEU A 104 10.46 -1.16 8.69
CA LEU A 104 10.69 -2.56 8.30
C LEU A 104 12.18 -2.93 8.39
N THR A 105 13.07 -2.04 7.97
CA THR A 105 14.52 -2.26 8.06
C THR A 105 14.99 -2.31 9.51
N LEU A 106 14.52 -1.39 10.35
CA LEU A 106 14.85 -1.36 11.78
C LEU A 106 14.31 -2.60 12.51
N ALA A 107 13.08 -3.03 12.21
CA ALA A 107 12.51 -4.26 12.71
C ALA A 107 13.34 -5.49 12.26
N ALA A 108 13.76 -5.53 10.98
CA ALA A 108 14.61 -6.59 10.47
C ALA A 108 15.94 -6.65 11.21
N MET A 109 16.58 -5.50 11.47
CA MET A 109 17.83 -5.42 12.27
C MET A 109 17.61 -5.92 13.69
N GLN A 110 16.52 -5.52 14.34
CA GLN A 110 16.21 -5.92 15.71
C GLN A 110 15.97 -7.42 15.84
N TYR A 111 15.26 -8.04 14.89
CA TYR A 111 14.84 -9.44 14.98
C TYR A 111 15.75 -10.40 14.19
N GLY A 112 16.83 -9.91 13.59
CA GLY A 112 17.73 -10.72 12.76
C GLY A 112 17.04 -11.28 11.51
N LEU A 113 16.07 -10.57 10.95
CA LEU A 113 15.38 -10.96 9.72
C LEU A 113 16.15 -10.44 8.49
N ARG A 114 16.22 -11.27 7.46
CA ARG A 114 16.79 -10.82 6.17
C ARG A 114 15.74 -10.07 5.37
N LEU A 115 16.09 -8.91 4.84
CA LEU A 115 15.23 -8.15 3.92
C LEU A 115 14.94 -8.95 2.64
N PRO A 116 13.73 -8.86 2.07
CA PRO A 116 13.44 -9.45 0.76
C PRO A 116 14.20 -8.71 -0.35
N PRO A 117 14.44 -9.35 -1.52
CA PRO A 117 15.24 -8.77 -2.61
C PRO A 117 14.77 -7.39 -3.07
N HIS A 118 13.48 -7.11 -2.98
CA HIS A 118 12.85 -5.83 -3.35
C HIS A 118 13.33 -4.64 -2.51
N LEU A 119 13.66 -4.87 -1.24
CA LEU A 119 14.03 -3.84 -0.26
C LEU A 119 15.54 -3.80 0.02
N LEU A 120 16.32 -4.64 -0.66
CA LEU A 120 17.78 -4.63 -0.51
C LEU A 120 18.39 -3.41 -1.20
N ASP A 121 19.23 -2.69 -0.46
CA ASP A 121 20.15 -1.72 -1.03
C ASP A 121 21.45 -2.46 -1.44
N LEU A 122 21.55 -2.78 -2.74
CA LEU A 122 22.70 -3.49 -3.28
C LEU A 122 23.59 -2.48 -4.04
N PRO A 123 24.78 -2.15 -3.51
CA PRO A 123 25.73 -1.27 -4.16
C PRO A 123 26.05 -1.74 -5.59
N GLY A 124 26.02 -0.81 -6.56
CA GLY A 124 26.37 -1.10 -7.96
C GLY A 124 25.31 -1.89 -8.73
N ARG A 125 24.11 -2.12 -8.19
CA ARG A 125 23.06 -2.83 -8.90
C ARG A 125 22.65 -2.08 -10.17
N LYS A 126 22.87 -2.72 -11.30
CA LYS A 126 22.33 -2.31 -12.60
C LYS A 126 21.13 -3.21 -12.92
N GLY A 127 19.96 -2.63 -13.20
CA GLY A 127 18.79 -3.41 -13.56
C GLY A 127 17.47 -2.73 -13.17
N PRO A 128 16.33 -3.37 -13.45
CA PRO A 128 15.02 -2.79 -13.13
C PRO A 128 14.88 -2.53 -11.62
N ARG A 129 14.13 -1.48 -11.28
CA ARG A 129 13.80 -1.18 -9.90
C ARG A 129 12.82 -2.24 -9.40
N TRP A 130 13.18 -2.90 -8.31
CA TRP A 130 12.33 -3.88 -7.64
C TRP A 130 11.36 -3.25 -6.64
N HIS A 131 11.65 -2.01 -6.22
CA HIS A 131 10.81 -1.18 -5.40
C HIS A 131 10.60 0.18 -6.07
N LEU A 132 9.35 0.61 -6.13
CA LEU A 132 8.91 1.89 -6.66
C LEU A 132 8.09 2.61 -5.59
N ASP A 133 8.55 3.78 -5.17
CA ASP A 133 7.77 4.68 -4.31
C ASP A 133 7.01 5.66 -5.20
N LEU A 134 5.69 5.48 -5.27
CA LEU A 134 4.84 6.27 -6.18
C LEU A 134 4.77 7.74 -5.76
N ALA A 135 4.85 8.07 -4.47
CA ALA A 135 4.89 9.45 -4.01
C ALA A 135 6.14 10.18 -4.52
N LEU A 136 7.30 9.50 -4.54
CA LEU A 136 8.53 10.04 -5.13
C LEU A 136 8.40 10.23 -6.64
N MET A 137 7.76 9.31 -7.34
CA MET A 137 7.54 9.44 -8.78
C MET A 137 6.65 10.63 -9.12
N LEU A 138 5.55 10.80 -8.37
CA LEU A 138 4.61 11.91 -8.57
C LEU A 138 5.17 13.26 -8.13
N LYS A 139 6.04 13.28 -7.12
CA LYS A 139 6.74 14.50 -6.69
C LYS A 139 7.65 15.06 -7.78
N GLY A 140 8.30 14.19 -8.56
CA GLY A 140 9.30 14.60 -9.55
C GLY A 140 10.39 15.46 -8.92
N GLY A 141 10.69 16.62 -9.53
CA GLY A 141 11.62 17.61 -9.00
C GLY A 141 11.02 18.61 -7.99
N GLY A 142 9.76 18.45 -7.60
CA GLY A 142 9.06 19.34 -6.66
C GLY A 142 9.61 19.25 -5.24
N ARG A 143 9.28 20.25 -4.40
CA ARG A 143 9.71 20.29 -2.99
C ARG A 143 8.78 19.54 -2.07
N THR A 144 7.48 19.48 -2.37
CA THR A 144 6.44 18.89 -1.54
C THR A 144 5.95 17.57 -2.13
N PHE A 145 5.56 16.64 -1.25
CA PHE A 145 4.86 15.42 -1.64
C PHE A 145 3.37 15.70 -1.74
N HIS A 146 2.71 15.04 -2.69
CA HIS A 146 1.26 14.95 -2.69
C HIS A 146 0.82 13.91 -1.67
N HIS A 147 -0.23 14.19 -0.90
CA HIS A 147 -0.84 13.19 -0.04
C HIS A 147 -1.59 12.16 -0.91
N LEU A 148 -1.60 10.88 -0.51
CA LEU A 148 -2.29 9.82 -1.26
C LEU A 148 -3.76 10.18 -1.52
N SER A 149 -4.44 10.77 -0.52
CA SER A 149 -5.84 11.21 -0.65
C SER A 149 -6.02 12.31 -1.70
N GLU A 150 -5.07 13.23 -1.87
CA GLU A 150 -5.15 14.28 -2.90
C GLU A 150 -5.11 13.65 -4.30
N VAL A 151 -4.20 12.69 -4.52
CA VAL A 151 -4.09 11.97 -5.78
C VAL A 151 -5.34 11.15 -6.04
N ALA A 152 -5.80 10.40 -5.04
CA ALA A 152 -6.98 9.57 -5.12
C ALA A 152 -8.26 10.37 -5.46
N LEU A 153 -8.49 11.49 -4.78
CA LEU A 153 -9.62 12.38 -5.08
C LEU A 153 -9.54 12.93 -6.50
N ARG A 154 -8.35 13.31 -6.98
CA ARG A 154 -8.15 13.84 -8.32
C ARG A 154 -8.44 12.82 -9.42
N ILE A 155 -8.24 11.54 -9.17
CA ILE A 155 -8.57 10.44 -10.10
C ILE A 155 -9.98 9.87 -9.86
N GLY A 156 -10.79 10.49 -9.00
CA GLY A 156 -12.18 10.14 -8.78
C GLY A 156 -12.42 8.98 -7.83
N ILE A 157 -11.44 8.63 -6.99
CA ILE A 157 -11.65 7.64 -5.91
C ILE A 157 -12.52 8.25 -4.81
N PRO A 158 -13.58 7.55 -4.33
CA PRO A 158 -14.49 8.09 -3.33
C PRO A 158 -13.79 8.45 -2.02
N LEU A 159 -14.10 9.61 -1.46
CA LEU A 159 -13.56 10.10 -0.18
C LEU A 159 -13.71 9.07 0.95
N LYS A 160 -14.84 8.36 0.99
CA LYS A 160 -15.12 7.33 2.01
C LYS A 160 -14.13 6.17 2.05
N LEU A 161 -13.41 5.90 0.95
CA LEU A 161 -12.31 4.93 0.94
C LEU A 161 -11.04 5.48 1.58
N LEU A 162 -10.95 6.80 1.76
CA LEU A 162 -9.78 7.53 2.25
C LEU A 162 -9.91 7.97 3.71
N GLU A 163 -11.12 7.85 4.30
CA GLU A 163 -11.41 8.32 5.64
C GLU A 163 -10.82 7.38 6.72
N ASP A 164 -10.44 8.01 7.84
CA ASP A 164 -10.06 7.47 9.14
C ASP A 164 -8.60 7.08 9.38
N LYS A 165 -7.73 8.13 9.51
CA LYS A 165 -6.47 8.01 10.28
C LYS A 165 -6.63 8.61 11.68
N LYS A 166 -7.41 7.96 12.55
CA LYS A 166 -7.53 8.38 13.97
C LYS A 166 -6.59 7.61 14.91
N TRP A 167 -5.79 6.70 14.39
CA TRP A 167 -4.98 5.77 15.17
C TRP A 167 -3.58 6.36 15.42
N VAL A 168 -3.40 7.00 16.57
CA VAL A 168 -2.10 7.49 17.03
C VAL A 168 -1.38 6.44 17.90
N ASP A 169 -2.15 5.62 18.58
CA ASP A 169 -1.68 4.57 19.49
C ASP A 169 -2.16 3.17 19.03
N ALA A 170 -1.57 2.12 19.63
CA ALA A 170 -1.97 0.74 19.37
C ALA A 170 -3.46 0.52 19.67
N PRO A 171 -4.16 -0.25 18.83
CA PRO A 171 -5.58 -0.53 19.03
C PRO A 171 -5.85 -1.22 20.36
N ALA A 172 -6.88 -0.79 21.08
CA ALA A 172 -7.23 -1.29 22.41
C ALA A 172 -8.16 -2.51 22.40
N SER A 173 -8.79 -2.82 21.27
CA SER A 173 -9.77 -3.93 21.15
C SER A 173 -9.60 -4.67 19.82
N ALA A 174 -10.11 -5.90 19.73
CA ALA A 174 -10.09 -6.69 18.49
C ALA A 174 -10.77 -5.95 17.31
N GLY A 175 -11.93 -5.33 17.54
CA GLY A 175 -12.62 -4.56 16.51
C GLY A 175 -11.84 -3.33 16.04
N ALA A 176 -11.04 -2.70 16.90
CA ALA A 176 -10.14 -1.63 16.52
C ALA A 176 -8.97 -2.14 15.64
N TRP A 177 -8.46 -3.35 15.92
CA TRP A 177 -7.47 -4.00 15.07
C TRP A 177 -8.02 -4.30 13.67
N ASP A 178 -9.25 -4.77 13.55
CA ASP A 178 -9.91 -5.00 12.26
C ASP A 178 -10.04 -3.71 11.45
N GLN A 179 -10.35 -2.59 12.12
CA GLN A 179 -10.42 -1.28 11.46
C GLN A 179 -9.05 -0.85 10.93
N VAL A 180 -7.98 -1.01 11.72
CA VAL A 180 -6.60 -0.68 11.29
C VAL A 180 -6.16 -1.60 10.13
N ARG A 181 -6.47 -2.89 10.22
CA ARG A 181 -6.20 -3.85 9.15
C ARG A 181 -6.91 -3.46 7.85
N ALA A 182 -8.20 -3.16 7.93
CA ALA A 182 -8.99 -2.70 6.78
C ALA A 182 -8.46 -1.37 6.21
N HIS A 183 -7.93 -0.47 7.06
CA HIS A 183 -7.31 0.77 6.61
C HIS A 183 -6.03 0.49 5.81
N CYS A 184 -5.13 -0.33 6.34
CA CYS A 184 -3.90 -0.74 5.66
C CYS A 184 -4.18 -1.42 4.30
N GLU A 185 -5.20 -2.30 4.22
CA GLU A 185 -5.64 -2.90 2.95
C GLU A 185 -6.19 -1.85 1.98
N LYS A 186 -6.98 -0.87 2.45
CA LYS A 186 -7.48 0.24 1.63
C LYS A 186 -6.34 1.09 1.06
N ASP A 187 -5.31 1.39 1.84
CA ASP A 187 -4.17 2.18 1.37
C ASP A 187 -3.41 1.43 0.25
N CYS A 188 -3.31 0.10 0.30
CA CYS A 188 -2.81 -0.71 -0.82
C CYS A 188 -3.71 -0.58 -2.07
N ILE A 189 -5.04 -0.64 -1.91
CA ILE A 189 -6.00 -0.55 -3.02
C ILE A 189 -5.95 0.85 -3.66
N VAL A 190 -5.89 1.90 -2.86
CA VAL A 190 -5.81 3.29 -3.33
C VAL A 190 -4.47 3.55 -4.01
N THR A 191 -3.38 3.02 -3.48
CA THR A 191 -2.05 3.09 -4.12
C THR A 191 -2.03 2.37 -5.46
N ALA A 192 -2.69 1.20 -5.56
CA ALA A 192 -2.85 0.48 -6.83
C ALA A 192 -3.66 1.31 -7.84
N SER A 193 -4.74 1.95 -7.40
CA SER A 193 -5.54 2.84 -8.24
C SER A 193 -4.73 4.01 -8.77
N ALA A 194 -3.94 4.66 -7.92
CA ALA A 194 -3.04 5.76 -8.30
C ALA A 194 -1.94 5.29 -9.27
N MET A 195 -1.38 4.08 -9.07
CA MET A 195 -0.40 3.50 -9.99
C MET A 195 -1.01 3.21 -11.36
N ILE A 196 -2.22 2.67 -11.43
CA ILE A 196 -2.93 2.44 -12.69
C ILE A 196 -3.12 3.76 -13.44
N ALA A 197 -3.61 4.81 -12.76
CA ALA A 197 -3.78 6.13 -13.34
C ALA A 197 -2.44 6.71 -13.85
N TRP A 198 -1.38 6.56 -13.06
CA TRP A 198 -0.04 6.99 -13.45
C TRP A 198 0.47 6.24 -14.69
N ARG A 199 0.24 4.91 -14.79
CA ARG A 199 0.61 4.12 -15.96
C ARG A 199 -0.15 4.52 -17.21
N CYS A 200 -1.44 4.87 -17.11
CA CYS A 200 -2.21 5.40 -18.24
C CYS A 200 -1.53 6.64 -18.84
N VAL A 201 -1.10 7.59 -18.01
CA VAL A 201 -0.46 8.83 -18.48
C VAL A 201 1.01 8.65 -18.88
N GLN A 202 1.65 7.54 -18.50
CA GLN A 202 3.01 7.18 -18.92
C GLN A 202 3.04 6.46 -20.29
N GLY A 203 1.92 6.40 -21.01
CA GLY A 203 1.88 5.86 -22.37
C GLY A 203 1.72 4.33 -22.44
N HIS A 204 1.04 3.72 -21.48
CA HIS A 204 0.60 2.33 -21.63
C HIS A 204 -0.64 2.29 -22.52
N ASP A 205 -0.44 2.13 -23.82
CA ASP A 205 -1.46 2.37 -24.87
C ASP A 205 -2.75 1.55 -24.73
N ALA A 206 -2.66 0.33 -24.20
CA ALA A 206 -3.84 -0.52 -24.00
C ALA A 206 -4.59 -0.21 -22.70
N LEU A 207 -3.95 0.47 -21.72
CA LEU A 207 -4.55 0.70 -20.41
C LEU A 207 -5.51 1.89 -20.45
N ARG A 208 -6.74 1.66 -19.99
CA ARG A 208 -7.77 2.70 -19.82
C ARG A 208 -8.17 2.76 -18.36
N LEU A 209 -8.21 3.98 -17.79
CA LEU A 209 -8.36 4.18 -16.36
C LEU A 209 -9.62 3.51 -15.79
N GLU A 210 -10.78 3.84 -16.30
CA GLU A 210 -12.05 3.34 -15.73
C GLU A 210 -12.23 1.83 -15.87
N PRO A 211 -12.00 1.20 -17.04
CA PRO A 211 -12.02 -0.26 -17.16
C PRO A 211 -10.99 -0.95 -16.26
N ALA A 212 -9.81 -0.36 -16.11
CA ALA A 212 -8.77 -0.91 -15.26
C ALA A 212 -9.13 -0.82 -13.76
N LEU A 213 -9.69 0.31 -13.31
CA LEU A 213 -10.22 0.45 -11.94
C LEU A 213 -11.37 -0.53 -11.67
N LEU A 214 -12.28 -0.70 -12.66
CA LEU A 214 -13.35 -1.68 -12.58
C LEU A 214 -12.78 -3.09 -12.36
N GLY A 215 -11.77 -3.49 -13.15
CA GLY A 215 -11.08 -4.77 -13.01
C GLY A 215 -10.39 -4.94 -11.65
N LEU A 216 -9.75 -3.87 -11.14
CA LEU A 216 -9.12 -3.87 -9.82
C LEU A 216 -10.15 -4.12 -8.71
N PHE A 217 -11.22 -3.32 -8.67
CA PHE A 217 -12.22 -3.44 -7.59
C PHE A 217 -13.00 -4.74 -7.67
N ALA A 218 -13.39 -5.19 -8.86
CA ALA A 218 -13.99 -6.51 -9.04
C ALA A 218 -13.05 -7.63 -8.56
N GLY A 219 -11.75 -7.47 -8.81
CA GLY A 219 -10.74 -8.41 -8.35
C GLY A 219 -10.61 -8.48 -6.83
N VAL A 220 -10.57 -7.33 -6.17
CA VAL A 220 -10.52 -7.23 -4.70
C VAL A 220 -11.79 -7.82 -4.08
N LEU A 221 -12.96 -7.47 -4.59
CA LEU A 221 -14.25 -7.92 -4.08
C LEU A 221 -14.43 -9.44 -4.12
N ARG A 222 -13.78 -10.17 -5.03
CA ARG A 222 -13.82 -11.64 -5.04
C ARG A 222 -13.33 -12.29 -3.74
N SER A 223 -12.44 -11.62 -2.99
CA SER A 223 -11.87 -12.15 -1.75
C SER A 223 -12.12 -11.28 -0.51
N ARG A 224 -12.67 -10.09 -0.69
CA ARG A 224 -12.83 -9.06 0.36
C ARG A 224 -14.22 -8.42 0.38
N SER A 225 -15.24 -9.07 -0.19
CA SER A 225 -16.62 -8.54 -0.20
C SER A 225 -17.19 -8.31 1.21
N GLU A 226 -16.81 -9.16 2.16
CA GLU A 226 -17.28 -9.12 3.55
C GLU A 226 -16.51 -8.11 4.43
N GLU A 227 -15.44 -7.52 3.93
CA GLU A 227 -14.69 -6.50 4.66
C GLU A 227 -15.51 -5.21 4.80
N SER A 228 -15.19 -4.43 5.83
CA SER A 228 -15.90 -3.18 6.15
C SER A 228 -15.95 -2.17 4.99
N TYR A 229 -15.01 -2.25 4.06
CA TYR A 229 -14.93 -1.44 2.85
C TYR A 229 -15.56 -2.10 1.61
N GLY A 230 -15.98 -3.36 1.69
CA GLY A 230 -16.53 -4.11 0.54
C GLY A 230 -17.74 -3.43 -0.08
N GLY A 231 -18.70 -3.00 0.73
CA GLY A 231 -19.87 -2.26 0.25
C GLY A 231 -19.53 -0.93 -0.44
N LEU A 232 -18.48 -0.24 0.01
CA LEU A 232 -18.00 1.00 -0.63
C LEU A 232 -17.38 0.72 -2.01
N LEU A 233 -16.57 -0.34 -2.12
CA LEU A 233 -15.98 -0.76 -3.39
C LEU A 233 -17.07 -1.18 -4.39
N GLN A 234 -18.08 -1.91 -3.92
CA GLN A 234 -19.19 -2.34 -4.75
C GLN A 234 -20.01 -1.15 -5.28
N ALA A 235 -20.33 -0.18 -4.42
CA ALA A 235 -21.02 1.03 -4.84
C ALA A 235 -20.22 1.83 -5.89
N TYR A 236 -18.91 1.91 -5.72
CA TYR A 236 -18.03 2.58 -6.66
C TYR A 236 -17.90 1.80 -7.98
N GLN A 237 -17.85 0.48 -7.93
CA GLN A 237 -17.87 -0.37 -9.11
C GLN A 237 -19.11 -0.09 -9.97
N VAL A 238 -20.30 -0.06 -9.38
CA VAL A 238 -21.54 0.28 -10.08
C VAL A 238 -21.47 1.67 -10.74
N SER A 239 -20.92 2.64 -10.04
CA SER A 239 -20.70 3.99 -10.60
C SER A 239 -19.75 4.00 -11.79
N LEU A 240 -18.69 3.20 -11.76
CA LEU A 240 -17.76 3.04 -12.90
C LEU A 240 -18.46 2.40 -14.11
N GLU A 241 -19.22 1.34 -13.89
CA GLU A 241 -19.99 0.65 -14.94
C GLU A 241 -20.96 1.61 -15.64
N GLN A 242 -21.66 2.45 -14.88
CA GLN A 242 -22.57 3.47 -15.43
C GLN A 242 -21.82 4.50 -16.28
N ARG A 243 -20.68 5.02 -15.80
CA ARG A 243 -19.87 6.00 -16.55
C ARG A 243 -19.33 5.41 -17.85
N ILE A 244 -18.83 4.18 -17.83
CA ILE A 244 -18.34 3.49 -19.00
C ILE A 244 -19.48 3.32 -20.01
N SER A 245 -20.67 2.88 -19.58
CA SER A 245 -21.84 2.70 -20.45
C SER A 245 -22.32 4.01 -21.08
N SER A 246 -22.33 5.10 -20.32
CA SER A 246 -22.72 6.44 -20.83
C SER A 246 -21.73 6.94 -21.89
N ALA A 247 -20.42 6.78 -21.66
CA ALA A 247 -19.39 7.17 -22.62
C ALA A 247 -19.49 6.41 -23.95
N TRP A 248 -19.88 5.13 -23.91
CA TRP A 248 -20.13 4.33 -25.13
C TRP A 248 -21.39 4.82 -25.90
N ALA A 249 -22.45 5.21 -25.18
CA ALA A 249 -23.68 5.71 -25.79
C ALA A 249 -23.48 7.06 -26.45
N GLU A 250 -22.61 7.92 -25.93
CA GLU A 250 -22.28 9.23 -26.54
C GLU A 250 -21.34 9.11 -27.74
N ALA A 251 -20.59 8.01 -27.87
CA ALA A 251 -19.64 7.77 -28.96
C ALA A 251 -20.26 7.03 -30.17
N ALA A 252 -21.49 6.51 -30.02
CA ALA A 252 -22.23 5.75 -31.03
C ALA A 252 -23.20 6.63 -31.81
#